data_8a6953dfe3b6f481977fc30bc27c30e0
#
_entry.id   8a6953dfe3b6f481977fc30bc27c30e0
#
_cell.length_a   1.000
_cell.length_b   1.000
_cell.length_c   1.000
_cell.angle_alpha   90.00
_cell.angle_beta   90.00
_cell.angle_gamma   90.00
#
_symmetry.space_group_name_H-M   'P 1'
#
loop_
_entity.id
_entity.type
_entity.pdbx_description
1 polymer ?
#
loop_
_entity_poly.entity_id
_entity_poly.type
_entity_poly.pdbx_seq_one_letter_code
_entity_poly.pdbx_strand_id
1 'polypeptide(L)'
;MFIRLTSQWCLLTVLAVFLATSRSTAEDSDQPAAAPKTLRELIDASLSWYEVLPDAEAKEPAKALTVLRWANNQRGSEDGVTVLFVHGGRPLAAACIYPWAQRLEHDFESLSRGKIVARRNGAVVWQPQESGVKFADIPGAPSLEETRPQRLRQMKSLAEKFQATLLGWKRDNSDREELRLLTRPLYRYDPKEGPVIDGAVFAFAMGTDPEVLLLIEAVKEGDAAKWQYAFARRTSGELEGRFGDEVVWQAARFPTQSDPGLPHFTRGTPLPPGLVEASGTRRVTDGPAATKENRTP
;
A
#
# COMPACT_ATOMS: atom_id res chain seq x y z
N MET A 1 83.49 -38.93 -34.96
CA MET A 1 84.59 -38.03 -34.52
C MET A 1 84.04 -37.28 -33.31
N PHE A 2 84.68 -37.52 -32.20
CA PHE A 2 84.28 -37.06 -30.85
C PHE A 2 84.34 -35.57 -30.72
N ILE A 3 83.41 -34.96 -29.88
CA ILE A 3 83.82 -33.96 -28.92
C ILE A 3 82.69 -33.88 -27.84
N ARG A 4 83.20 -33.71 -26.63
CA ARG A 4 82.65 -33.91 -25.31
C ARG A 4 81.65 -32.81 -24.82
N LEU A 5 80.80 -33.26 -23.92
CA LEU A 5 80.02 -32.50 -22.92
C LEU A 5 80.86 -31.57 -22.05
N THR A 6 80.23 -30.45 -21.61
CA THR A 6 80.43 -29.93 -20.27
C THR A 6 79.06 -29.36 -19.75
N SER A 7 78.64 -29.89 -18.63
CA SER A 7 77.53 -29.53 -17.85
C SER A 7 77.77 -28.22 -17.04
N GLN A 8 76.87 -27.29 -17.04
CA GLN A 8 76.82 -26.26 -15.99
C GLN A 8 75.40 -26.24 -15.37
N TRP A 9 75.37 -26.53 -14.09
CA TRP A 9 74.23 -26.46 -13.22
C TRP A 9 74.01 -24.98 -12.87
N CYS A 10 72.85 -24.40 -13.24
CA CYS A 10 72.39 -23.19 -12.67
C CYS A 10 71.19 -23.50 -11.70
N LEU A 11 71.50 -23.32 -10.44
CA LEU A 11 70.45 -23.28 -9.35
C LEU A 11 69.55 -22.09 -9.57
N LEU A 12 68.29 -22.32 -9.91
CA LEU A 12 67.28 -21.35 -9.87
C LEU A 12 66.51 -21.54 -8.55
N THR A 13 66.78 -20.65 -7.59
CA THR A 13 65.98 -20.47 -6.36
C THR A 13 64.63 -19.87 -6.73
N VAL A 14 63.60 -20.68 -6.68
CA VAL A 14 62.22 -20.21 -6.83
C VAL A 14 61.75 -19.63 -5.48
N LEU A 15 61.68 -18.31 -5.39
CA LEU A 15 61.08 -17.57 -4.27
C LEU A 15 59.55 -17.67 -4.41
N ALA A 16 58.91 -18.56 -3.67
CA ALA A 16 57.48 -18.67 -3.61
C ALA A 16 56.93 -17.51 -2.72
N VAL A 17 56.41 -16.48 -3.37
CA VAL A 17 55.66 -15.43 -2.69
C VAL A 17 54.24 -15.95 -2.40
N PHE A 18 54.00 -16.35 -1.17
CA PHE A 18 52.62 -16.62 -0.69
C PHE A 18 51.85 -15.29 -0.59
N LEU A 19 51.06 -14.97 -1.61
CA LEU A 19 49.99 -13.99 -1.52
C LEU A 19 48.87 -14.59 -0.68
N ALA A 20 48.85 -14.26 0.61
CA ALA A 20 47.71 -14.51 1.46
C ALA A 20 46.53 -13.61 1.00
N THR A 21 45.67 -14.14 0.13
CA THR A 21 44.37 -13.54 -0.14
C THR A 21 43.51 -13.75 1.08
N SER A 22 43.44 -12.71 1.93
CA SER A 22 42.41 -12.62 2.96
C SER A 22 41.07 -12.61 2.27
N ARG A 23 40.41 -13.76 2.16
CA ARG A 23 38.96 -13.83 1.93
C ARG A 23 38.30 -13.25 3.17
N SER A 24 37.87 -12.01 3.08
CA SER A 24 36.85 -11.48 3.95
C SER A 24 35.59 -12.31 3.70
N THR A 25 35.36 -13.33 4.51
CA THR A 25 34.06 -13.93 4.67
C THR A 25 33.21 -12.84 5.32
N ALA A 26 32.34 -12.19 4.51
CA ALA A 26 31.19 -11.51 5.07
C ALA A 26 30.42 -12.59 5.85
N GLU A 27 30.55 -12.59 7.15
CA GLU A 27 29.61 -13.26 8.04
C GLU A 27 28.27 -12.59 7.79
N ASP A 28 27.47 -13.24 6.95
CA ASP A 28 26.03 -13.00 6.88
C ASP A 28 25.52 -13.39 8.27
N SER A 29 25.39 -12.37 9.13
CA SER A 29 24.93 -12.56 10.49
C SER A 29 23.44 -12.91 10.41
N ASP A 30 23.18 -14.20 10.36
CA ASP A 30 21.85 -14.83 10.51
C ASP A 30 21.39 -14.72 11.98
N GLN A 31 21.55 -13.51 12.57
CA GLN A 31 20.94 -13.20 13.83
C GLN A 31 19.47 -12.90 13.55
N PRO A 32 18.55 -13.64 14.19
CA PRO A 32 17.13 -13.35 14.07
C PRO A 32 16.92 -11.87 14.44
N ALA A 33 16.25 -11.14 13.55
CA ALA A 33 15.96 -9.73 13.78
C ALA A 33 15.35 -9.56 15.17
N ALA A 34 15.89 -8.62 15.96
CA ALA A 34 15.39 -8.36 17.31
C ALA A 34 13.89 -8.04 17.25
N ALA A 35 13.13 -8.55 18.23
CA ALA A 35 11.69 -8.28 18.29
C ALA A 35 11.43 -6.77 18.33
N PRO A 36 10.41 -6.26 17.60
CA PRO A 36 10.05 -4.84 17.57
C PRO A 36 9.80 -4.32 18.99
N LYS A 37 10.43 -3.22 19.36
CA LYS A 37 10.30 -2.57 20.68
C LYS A 37 9.26 -1.46 20.69
N THR A 38 8.90 -0.96 19.51
CA THR A 38 7.91 0.10 19.33
C THR A 38 6.85 -0.32 18.33
N LEU A 39 5.68 0.32 18.43
CA LEU A 39 4.60 0.11 17.47
C LEU A 39 5.04 0.47 16.04
N ARG A 40 5.83 1.53 15.91
CA ARG A 40 6.37 1.97 14.62
C ARG A 40 7.28 0.92 14.00
N GLU A 41 8.19 0.33 14.79
CA GLU A 41 9.05 -0.76 14.31
C GLU A 41 8.23 -2.00 13.89
N LEU A 42 7.15 -2.31 14.64
CA LEU A 42 6.24 -3.40 14.29
C LEU A 42 5.51 -3.12 12.97
N ILE A 43 4.99 -1.91 12.79
CA ILE A 43 4.34 -1.49 11.54
C ILE A 43 5.33 -1.62 10.38
N ASP A 44 6.55 -1.10 10.53
CA ASP A 44 7.56 -1.14 9.48
C ASP A 44 7.99 -2.59 9.16
N ALA A 45 8.15 -3.44 10.17
CA ALA A 45 8.44 -4.87 9.98
C ALA A 45 7.28 -5.60 9.28
N SER A 46 6.03 -5.21 9.54
CA SER A 46 4.84 -5.85 8.96
C SER A 46 4.69 -5.65 7.46
N LEU A 47 5.38 -4.67 6.87
CA LEU A 47 5.38 -4.44 5.42
C LEU A 47 5.92 -5.63 4.63
N SER A 48 6.88 -6.36 5.21
CA SER A 48 7.47 -7.55 4.62
C SER A 48 6.67 -8.84 4.84
N TRP A 49 5.57 -8.78 5.61
CA TRP A 49 4.77 -9.98 5.88
C TRP A 49 3.95 -10.45 4.67
N TYR A 50 3.79 -9.58 3.67
CA TYR A 50 2.93 -9.85 2.52
C TYR A 50 3.68 -9.70 1.21
N GLU A 51 3.53 -10.69 0.36
CA GLU A 51 3.93 -10.66 -1.04
C GLU A 51 2.68 -10.44 -1.89
N VAL A 52 2.53 -9.23 -2.43
CA VAL A 52 1.43 -8.92 -3.36
C VAL A 52 1.93 -9.11 -4.79
N LEU A 53 1.26 -9.96 -5.54
CA LEU A 53 1.64 -10.40 -6.88
C LEU A 53 0.56 -9.97 -7.90
N PRO A 54 0.93 -9.61 -9.13
CA PRO A 54 -0.04 -9.25 -10.18
C PRO A 54 -0.95 -10.42 -10.59
N ASP A 55 -0.49 -11.65 -10.38
CA ASP A 55 -1.24 -12.89 -10.59
C ASP A 55 -0.62 -14.04 -9.78
N ALA A 56 -1.23 -15.22 -9.82
CA ALA A 56 -0.79 -16.39 -9.04
C ALA A 56 0.55 -17.00 -9.52
N GLU A 57 0.95 -16.74 -10.76
CA GLU A 57 2.11 -17.33 -11.42
C GLU A 57 3.32 -16.38 -11.41
N ALA A 58 3.08 -15.10 -11.10
CA ALA A 58 4.13 -14.11 -11.02
C ALA A 58 5.17 -14.46 -9.95
N LYS A 59 6.44 -14.22 -10.27
CA LYS A 59 7.58 -14.51 -9.38
C LYS A 59 8.06 -13.29 -8.61
N GLU A 60 7.83 -12.10 -9.17
CA GLU A 60 8.29 -10.85 -8.58
C GLU A 60 7.13 -10.16 -7.85
N PRO A 61 7.19 -10.07 -6.51
CA PRO A 61 6.17 -9.35 -5.76
C PRO A 61 6.28 -7.84 -5.97
N ALA A 62 5.16 -7.17 -5.81
CA ALA A 62 5.11 -5.72 -5.78
C ALA A 62 5.92 -5.18 -4.60
N LYS A 63 6.62 -4.06 -4.83
CA LYS A 63 7.36 -3.36 -3.78
C LYS A 63 6.39 -2.62 -2.86
N ALA A 64 6.45 -2.89 -1.57
CA ALA A 64 5.73 -2.13 -0.56
C ALA A 64 6.40 -0.76 -0.34
N LEU A 65 5.63 0.32 -0.47
CA LEU A 65 6.08 1.70 -0.27
C LEU A 65 5.18 2.38 0.74
N THR A 66 5.72 2.82 1.87
CA THR A 66 5.02 3.74 2.78
C THR A 66 4.92 5.10 2.11
N VAL A 67 3.71 5.53 1.78
CA VAL A 67 3.46 6.80 1.06
C VAL A 67 2.92 7.90 1.96
N LEU A 68 2.36 7.54 3.11
CA LEU A 68 1.87 8.48 4.12
C LEU A 68 1.90 7.83 5.50
N ARG A 69 2.31 8.61 6.51
CA ARG A 69 2.03 8.33 7.93
C ARG A 69 0.97 9.30 8.42
N TRP A 70 0.05 8.80 9.21
CA TRP A 70 -1.10 9.56 9.66
C TRP A 70 -1.48 9.22 11.09
N ALA A 71 -2.23 10.11 11.71
CA ALA A 71 -2.88 9.89 13.00
C ALA A 71 -4.35 10.29 12.89
N ASN A 72 -5.21 9.57 13.56
CA ASN A 72 -6.63 9.86 13.65
C ASN A 72 -7.07 9.87 15.12
N ASN A 73 -6.85 11.00 15.78
CA ASN A 73 -7.18 11.16 17.19
C ASN A 73 -8.70 11.06 17.47
N GLN A 74 -9.54 11.32 16.45
CA GLN A 74 -11.00 11.19 16.58
C GLN A 74 -11.42 9.74 16.72
N ARG A 75 -10.67 8.82 16.07
CA ARG A 75 -10.87 7.37 16.16
C ARG A 75 -9.95 6.66 17.13
N GLY A 76 -9.06 7.41 17.81
CA GLY A 76 -8.12 6.85 18.80
C GLY A 76 -6.96 6.07 18.18
N SER A 77 -6.63 6.31 16.90
CA SER A 77 -5.43 5.79 16.26
C SER A 77 -4.35 6.86 16.22
N GLU A 78 -3.28 6.68 16.97
CA GLU A 78 -2.18 7.65 17.06
C GLU A 78 -1.07 7.42 16.04
N ASP A 79 -0.98 6.22 15.45
CA ASP A 79 0.05 5.87 14.48
C ASP A 79 -0.53 4.92 13.42
N GLY A 80 -0.57 5.40 12.20
CA GLY A 80 -1.04 4.64 11.05
C GLY A 80 -0.21 4.94 9.82
N VAL A 81 -0.18 3.99 8.88
CA VAL A 81 0.51 4.18 7.61
C VAL A 81 -0.39 3.78 6.44
N THR A 82 -0.25 4.52 5.35
CA THR A 82 -0.75 4.12 4.04
C THR A 82 0.41 3.58 3.22
N VAL A 83 0.25 2.38 2.72
CA VAL A 83 1.22 1.65 1.92
C VAL A 83 0.65 1.42 0.54
N LEU A 84 1.48 1.55 -0.49
CA LEU A 84 1.17 1.09 -1.84
C LEU A 84 2.08 -0.08 -2.21
N PHE A 85 1.50 -1.12 -2.77
CA PHE A 85 2.21 -2.24 -3.39
C PHE A 85 2.34 -1.96 -4.88
N VAL A 86 3.57 -1.62 -5.30
CA VAL A 86 3.86 -1.14 -6.66
C VAL A 86 4.59 -2.20 -7.47
N HIS A 87 4.05 -2.55 -8.63
CA HIS A 87 4.66 -3.45 -9.60
C HIS A 87 4.70 -2.78 -10.97
N GLY A 88 5.82 -2.91 -11.69
CA GLY A 88 6.00 -2.24 -13.00
C GLY A 88 5.78 -0.71 -12.98
N GLY A 89 5.96 -0.08 -11.82
CA GLY A 89 5.76 1.36 -11.62
C GLY A 89 4.31 1.81 -11.43
N ARG A 90 3.35 0.87 -11.35
CA ARG A 90 1.93 1.12 -11.09
C ARG A 90 1.47 0.43 -9.79
N PRO A 91 0.64 1.06 -8.93
CA PRO A 91 0.09 0.41 -7.76
C PRO A 91 -0.84 -0.74 -8.13
N LEU A 92 -0.64 -1.91 -7.53
CA LEU A 92 -1.55 -3.07 -7.60
C LEU A 92 -2.56 -3.07 -6.46
N ALA A 93 -2.10 -2.65 -5.28
CA ALA A 93 -2.91 -2.61 -4.07
C ALA A 93 -2.48 -1.46 -3.17
N ALA A 94 -3.36 -1.08 -2.26
CA ALA A 94 -3.04 -0.23 -1.13
C ALA A 94 -3.29 -0.99 0.17
N ALA A 95 -2.59 -0.62 1.25
CA ALA A 95 -2.92 -1.05 2.60
C ALA A 95 -2.91 0.13 3.56
N CYS A 96 -3.84 0.14 4.55
CA CYS A 96 -3.68 0.86 5.80
C CYS A 96 -3.21 -0.11 6.87
N ILE A 97 -2.20 0.29 7.63
CA ILE A 97 -1.70 -0.51 8.74
C ILE A 97 -1.73 0.38 9.98
N TYR A 98 -2.49 -0.03 10.99
CA TYR A 98 -2.71 0.76 12.19
C TYR A 98 -3.08 -0.12 13.39
N PRO A 99 -2.82 0.33 14.63
CA PRO A 99 -3.25 -0.37 15.81
C PRO A 99 -4.74 -0.14 16.05
N TRP A 100 -5.47 -1.21 16.34
CA TRP A 100 -6.87 -1.17 16.73
C TRP A 100 -7.25 -2.34 17.64
N ALA A 101 -7.94 -2.07 18.75
CA ALA A 101 -8.46 -3.09 19.67
C ALA A 101 -7.42 -4.18 20.02
N GLN A 102 -6.19 -3.79 20.40
CA GLN A 102 -5.07 -4.68 20.74
C GLN A 102 -4.55 -5.54 19.57
N ARG A 103 -4.82 -5.12 18.36
CA ARG A 103 -4.36 -5.78 17.12
C ARG A 103 -3.65 -4.77 16.23
N LEU A 104 -2.76 -5.26 15.40
CA LEU A 104 -2.28 -4.53 14.24
C LEU A 104 -3.18 -4.92 13.07
N GLU A 105 -4.01 -3.99 12.63
CA GLU A 105 -4.91 -4.19 11.50
C GLU A 105 -4.21 -3.84 10.19
N HIS A 106 -4.50 -4.63 9.16
CA HIS A 106 -4.06 -4.44 7.79
C HIS A 106 -5.29 -4.42 6.91
N ASP A 107 -5.69 -3.25 6.45
CA ASP A 107 -6.82 -3.06 5.54
C ASP A 107 -6.29 -2.93 4.11
N PHE A 108 -6.52 -3.96 3.32
CA PHE A 108 -6.10 -4.02 1.91
C PHE A 108 -7.22 -3.55 0.98
N GLU A 109 -6.83 -2.90 -0.10
CA GLU A 109 -7.71 -2.55 -1.22
C GLU A 109 -7.01 -2.84 -2.54
N SER A 110 -7.68 -3.57 -3.44
CA SER A 110 -7.18 -3.81 -4.79
C SER A 110 -7.27 -2.55 -5.63
N LEU A 111 -6.15 -2.12 -6.21
CA LEU A 111 -6.05 -1.01 -7.16
C LEU A 111 -5.79 -1.51 -8.58
N SER A 112 -5.81 -2.82 -8.75
CA SER A 112 -5.57 -3.47 -10.04
C SER A 112 -6.83 -3.48 -10.90
N ARG A 113 -6.65 -3.41 -12.22
CA ARG A 113 -7.70 -3.67 -13.22
C ARG A 113 -7.99 -5.17 -13.37
N GLY A 114 -7.06 -6.01 -12.93
CA GLY A 114 -7.12 -7.47 -12.99
C GLY A 114 -7.08 -8.12 -11.63
N LYS A 115 -6.98 -9.44 -11.64
CA LYS A 115 -6.82 -10.24 -10.42
C LYS A 115 -5.42 -10.05 -9.85
N ILE A 116 -5.33 -10.06 -8.53
CA ILE A 116 -4.07 -10.04 -7.79
C ILE A 116 -4.09 -11.14 -6.74
N VAL A 117 -2.93 -11.47 -6.21
CA VAL A 117 -2.79 -12.45 -5.12
C VAL A 117 -1.86 -11.88 -4.06
N ALA A 118 -2.27 -11.97 -2.80
CA ALA A 118 -1.36 -11.71 -1.68
C ALA A 118 -1.07 -13.00 -0.93
N ARG A 119 0.21 -13.22 -0.64
CA ARG A 119 0.70 -14.34 0.17
C ARG A 119 1.30 -13.85 1.47
N ARG A 120 1.19 -14.67 2.51
CA ARG A 120 1.90 -14.49 3.78
C ARG A 120 2.47 -15.83 4.20
N ASN A 121 3.78 -15.92 4.41
CA ASN A 121 4.48 -17.16 4.70
C ASN A 121 4.18 -18.25 3.65
N GLY A 122 4.17 -17.89 2.37
CA GLY A 122 3.88 -18.78 1.24
C GLY A 122 2.41 -19.14 1.03
N ALA A 123 1.53 -18.90 2.01
CA ALA A 123 0.10 -19.20 1.89
C ALA A 123 -0.67 -18.01 1.29
N VAL A 124 -1.62 -18.28 0.39
CA VAL A 124 -2.55 -17.26 -0.13
C VAL A 124 -3.45 -16.79 1.00
N VAL A 125 -3.44 -15.48 1.27
CA VAL A 125 -4.23 -14.86 2.33
C VAL A 125 -5.26 -13.87 1.81
N TRP A 126 -5.12 -13.40 0.57
CA TRP A 126 -6.05 -12.50 -0.09
C TRP A 126 -5.95 -12.68 -1.62
N GLN A 127 -7.08 -12.91 -2.25
CA GLN A 127 -7.20 -13.11 -3.70
C GLN A 127 -8.56 -12.60 -4.19
N PRO A 128 -8.71 -11.29 -4.40
CA PRO A 128 -9.96 -10.71 -4.85
C PRO A 128 -10.42 -11.33 -6.18
N GLN A 129 -11.70 -11.66 -6.25
CA GLN A 129 -12.31 -12.22 -7.44
C GLN A 129 -12.66 -11.14 -8.46
N GLU A 130 -12.78 -9.89 -8.01
CA GLU A 130 -13.12 -8.73 -8.81
C GLU A 130 -12.07 -7.63 -8.63
N SER A 131 -12.06 -6.67 -9.58
CA SER A 131 -11.26 -5.45 -9.44
C SER A 131 -11.85 -4.55 -8.35
N GLY A 132 -11.01 -3.98 -7.48
CA GLY A 132 -11.41 -2.98 -6.49
C GLY A 132 -11.67 -1.60 -7.09
N VAL A 133 -11.26 -1.37 -8.33
CA VAL A 133 -11.36 -0.07 -9.02
C VAL A 133 -12.03 -0.21 -10.37
N LYS A 134 -12.92 0.74 -10.69
CA LYS A 134 -13.54 0.88 -12.00
C LYS A 134 -13.11 2.21 -12.59
N PHE A 135 -12.38 2.14 -13.70
CA PHE A 135 -11.92 3.34 -14.40
C PHE A 135 -12.98 3.86 -15.33
N ALA A 136 -13.16 5.17 -15.32
CA ALA A 136 -14.00 5.93 -16.25
C ALA A 136 -13.20 7.08 -16.86
N ASP A 137 -13.59 7.53 -18.04
CA ASP A 137 -12.99 8.70 -18.67
C ASP A 137 -13.36 9.98 -17.90
N ILE A 138 -12.43 10.93 -17.76
CA ILE A 138 -12.71 12.20 -17.12
C ILE A 138 -13.44 13.13 -18.09
N PRO A 139 -14.69 13.53 -17.80
CA PRO A 139 -15.44 14.40 -18.70
C PRO A 139 -14.75 15.75 -18.92
N GLY A 140 -14.64 16.19 -20.17
CA GLY A 140 -14.04 17.48 -20.50
C GLY A 140 -12.57 17.63 -20.08
N ALA A 141 -11.85 16.51 -19.96
CA ALA A 141 -10.43 16.55 -19.66
C ALA A 141 -9.64 17.15 -20.85
N PRO A 142 -8.57 17.93 -20.59
CA PRO A 142 -7.75 18.48 -21.67
C PRO A 142 -6.93 17.37 -22.35
N SER A 143 -6.45 17.65 -23.56
CA SER A 143 -5.46 16.81 -24.22
C SER A 143 -4.23 16.63 -23.34
N LEU A 144 -3.56 15.47 -23.46
CA LEU A 144 -2.36 15.20 -22.68
C LEU A 144 -1.21 16.13 -23.10
N GLU A 145 -0.58 16.72 -22.10
CA GLU A 145 0.66 17.45 -22.28
C GLU A 145 1.84 16.52 -22.56
N GLU A 146 2.84 17.02 -23.28
CA GLU A 146 3.98 16.21 -23.72
C GLU A 146 4.90 15.80 -22.56
N THR A 147 5.18 16.75 -21.65
CA THR A 147 6.17 16.51 -20.59
C THR A 147 5.56 16.00 -19.29
N ARG A 148 6.30 15.18 -18.59
CA ARG A 148 5.89 14.68 -17.27
C ARG A 148 5.53 15.81 -16.26
N PRO A 149 6.31 16.89 -16.12
CA PRO A 149 5.93 17.98 -15.22
C PRO A 149 4.61 18.66 -15.59
N GLN A 150 4.32 18.83 -16.88
CA GLN A 150 3.06 19.39 -17.35
C GLN A 150 1.89 18.46 -17.04
N ARG A 151 2.03 17.15 -17.33
CA ARG A 151 1.01 16.16 -16.95
C ARG A 151 0.74 16.11 -15.46
N LEU A 152 1.76 16.28 -14.59
CA LEU A 152 1.53 16.37 -13.16
C LEU A 152 0.65 17.58 -12.78
N ARG A 153 0.85 18.72 -13.43
CA ARG A 153 -0.03 19.89 -13.23
C ARG A 153 -1.45 19.61 -13.69
N GLN A 154 -1.61 18.95 -14.84
CA GLN A 154 -2.93 18.52 -15.31
C GLN A 154 -3.61 17.56 -14.30
N MET A 155 -2.91 16.54 -13.81
CA MET A 155 -3.46 15.60 -12.82
C MET A 155 -3.92 16.31 -11.54
N LYS A 156 -3.14 17.28 -11.05
CA LYS A 156 -3.54 18.09 -9.88
C LYS A 156 -4.80 18.90 -10.15
N SER A 157 -4.85 19.60 -11.28
CA SER A 157 -6.03 20.39 -11.68
C SER A 157 -7.26 19.52 -11.93
N LEU A 158 -7.07 18.28 -12.43
CA LEU A 158 -8.16 17.33 -12.58
C LEU A 158 -8.62 16.82 -11.21
N ALA A 159 -7.69 16.51 -10.29
CA ALA A 159 -8.03 16.02 -8.95
C ALA A 159 -8.87 17.04 -8.15
N GLU A 160 -8.63 18.34 -8.32
CA GLU A 160 -9.37 19.43 -7.68
C GLU A 160 -10.85 19.50 -8.10
N LYS A 161 -11.23 18.86 -9.22
CA LYS A 161 -12.62 18.77 -9.67
C LYS A 161 -13.42 17.65 -8.99
N PHE A 162 -12.73 16.76 -8.27
CA PHE A 162 -13.35 15.66 -7.54
C PHE A 162 -13.54 16.03 -6.07
N GLN A 163 -14.57 15.43 -5.48
CA GLN A 163 -14.89 15.53 -4.07
C GLN A 163 -15.16 14.13 -3.54
N ALA A 164 -14.96 13.93 -2.24
CA ALA A 164 -15.32 12.69 -1.58
C ALA A 164 -15.94 12.99 -0.20
N THR A 165 -16.90 12.17 0.18
CA THR A 165 -17.66 12.30 1.42
C THR A 165 -17.73 10.97 2.13
N LEU A 166 -17.53 10.98 3.44
CA LEU A 166 -17.80 9.87 4.34
C LEU A 166 -19.17 10.05 4.96
N LEU A 167 -20.01 9.03 4.86
CA LEU A 167 -21.40 9.06 5.31
C LEU A 167 -21.58 8.18 6.56
N GLY A 168 -22.40 8.61 7.50
CA GLY A 168 -22.85 7.80 8.63
C GLY A 168 -21.71 7.24 9.49
N TRP A 169 -20.64 7.98 9.74
CA TRP A 169 -19.54 7.52 10.56
C TRP A 169 -19.82 7.61 12.06
N LYS A 170 -20.76 8.49 12.49
CA LYS A 170 -21.28 8.53 13.84
C LYS A 170 -22.34 7.45 14.05
N ARG A 171 -22.62 7.14 15.31
CA ARG A 171 -23.53 6.04 15.67
C ARG A 171 -24.98 6.22 15.18
N ASP A 172 -25.43 7.47 15.00
CA ASP A 172 -26.79 7.80 14.55
C ASP A 172 -26.95 7.88 13.03
N ASN A 173 -25.86 7.64 12.29
CA ASN A 173 -25.83 7.71 10.83
C ASN A 173 -26.25 9.06 10.23
N SER A 174 -26.30 10.14 11.02
CA SER A 174 -26.84 11.44 10.60
C SER A 174 -25.81 12.36 9.95
N ASP A 175 -24.53 11.98 9.99
CA ASP A 175 -23.47 12.88 9.60
C ASP A 175 -22.91 12.58 8.23
N ARG A 176 -22.56 13.68 7.60
CA ARG A 176 -21.89 13.75 6.32
C ARG A 176 -20.58 14.53 6.54
N GLU A 177 -19.46 13.86 6.35
CA GLU A 177 -18.12 14.45 6.50
C GLU A 177 -17.49 14.65 5.14
N GLU A 178 -17.34 15.92 4.73
CA GLU A 178 -16.60 16.26 3.51
C GLU A 178 -15.12 16.02 3.73
N LEU A 179 -14.52 15.14 2.92
CA LEU A 179 -13.14 14.77 3.01
C LEU A 179 -12.25 15.78 2.27
N ARG A 180 -11.13 16.12 2.88
CA ARG A 180 -10.18 17.07 2.32
C ARG A 180 -9.24 16.41 1.31
N LEU A 181 -9.18 16.93 0.09
CA LEU A 181 -8.18 16.50 -0.89
C LEU A 181 -6.77 16.85 -0.42
N LEU A 182 -5.88 15.86 -0.41
CA LEU A 182 -4.44 16.07 -0.30
C LEU A 182 -3.92 16.47 -1.68
N THR A 183 -3.59 17.74 -1.87
CA THR A 183 -3.22 18.30 -3.19
C THR A 183 -1.88 17.78 -3.74
N ARG A 184 -1.01 17.25 -2.87
CA ARG A 184 0.17 16.51 -3.26
C ARG A 184 -0.21 15.04 -3.45
N PRO A 185 0.01 14.42 -4.62
CA PRO A 185 -0.24 13.02 -4.79
C PRO A 185 0.62 12.18 -3.84
N LEU A 186 0.03 11.13 -3.29
CA LEU A 186 0.74 10.16 -2.45
C LEU A 186 1.81 9.41 -3.24
N TYR A 187 1.52 9.15 -4.50
CA TYR A 187 2.42 8.43 -5.40
C TYR A 187 2.21 8.91 -6.83
N ARG A 188 3.29 9.04 -7.59
CA ARG A 188 3.24 9.24 -9.03
C ARG A 188 3.78 8.02 -9.73
N TYR A 189 3.05 7.55 -10.71
CA TYR A 189 3.40 6.37 -11.49
C TYR A 189 4.71 6.56 -12.26
N ASP A 190 5.42 5.44 -12.43
CA ASP A 190 6.53 5.31 -13.36
C ASP A 190 6.35 4.03 -14.18
N PRO A 191 5.25 3.97 -14.99
CA PRO A 191 4.89 2.74 -15.69
C PRO A 191 6.01 2.34 -16.64
N LYS A 192 6.35 1.06 -16.64
CA LYS A 192 7.40 0.51 -17.51
C LYS A 192 6.80 -0.11 -18.76
N GLU A 193 5.58 -0.58 -18.67
CA GLU A 193 4.89 -1.32 -19.72
C GLU A 193 3.37 -1.04 -19.69
N GLY A 194 2.70 -1.45 -20.77
CA GLY A 194 1.25 -1.37 -20.87
C GLY A 194 0.73 -0.03 -21.40
N PRO A 195 -0.59 0.17 -21.37
CA PRO A 195 -1.24 1.34 -21.96
C PRO A 195 -1.15 2.60 -21.09
N VAL A 196 -0.79 2.50 -19.82
CA VAL A 196 -0.70 3.66 -18.92
C VAL A 196 0.57 4.45 -19.21
N ILE A 197 0.43 5.71 -19.60
CA ILE A 197 1.53 6.62 -19.96
C ILE A 197 2.08 7.32 -18.71
N ASP A 198 1.19 7.74 -17.82
CA ASP A 198 1.48 8.48 -16.59
C ASP A 198 0.29 8.33 -15.64
N GLY A 199 0.47 8.60 -14.36
CA GLY A 199 -0.63 8.55 -13.42
C GLY A 199 -0.21 8.98 -12.02
N ALA A 200 -1.19 9.17 -11.17
CA ALA A 200 -0.96 9.51 -9.77
C ALA A 200 -2.08 8.99 -8.88
N VAL A 201 -1.74 8.70 -7.62
CA VAL A 201 -2.67 8.41 -6.54
C VAL A 201 -2.77 9.64 -5.68
N PHE A 202 -3.97 10.21 -5.58
CA PHE A 202 -4.35 11.25 -4.63
C PHE A 202 -5.14 10.63 -3.49
N ALA A 203 -5.37 11.38 -2.43
CA ALA A 203 -6.20 10.93 -1.32
C ALA A 203 -7.13 12.04 -0.84
N PHE A 204 -8.30 11.63 -0.38
CA PHE A 204 -9.22 12.43 0.42
C PHE A 204 -9.16 11.94 1.85
N ALA A 205 -8.94 12.85 2.80
CA ALA A 205 -8.63 12.52 4.18
C ALA A 205 -9.59 13.20 5.16
N MET A 206 -9.91 12.48 6.24
CA MET A 206 -10.46 13.04 7.46
C MET A 206 -9.29 13.36 8.41
N GLY A 207 -9.05 14.65 8.67
CA GLY A 207 -7.81 15.05 9.33
C GLY A 207 -6.58 14.72 8.48
N THR A 208 -5.80 13.72 8.90
CA THR A 208 -4.65 13.21 8.15
C THR A 208 -4.82 11.76 7.67
N ASP A 209 -5.92 11.10 8.06
CA ASP A 209 -6.24 9.72 7.73
C ASP A 209 -6.94 9.63 6.36
N PRO A 210 -6.35 8.95 5.36
CA PRO A 210 -6.97 8.78 4.06
C PRO A 210 -8.18 7.83 4.11
N GLU A 211 -9.34 8.32 3.75
CA GLU A 211 -10.58 7.54 3.68
C GLU A 211 -10.89 7.07 2.25
N VAL A 212 -10.41 7.81 1.25
CA VAL A 212 -10.62 7.53 -0.17
C VAL A 212 -9.34 7.80 -0.94
N LEU A 213 -9.00 6.92 -1.88
CA LEU A 213 -8.00 7.19 -2.90
C LEU A 213 -8.67 7.57 -4.22
N LEU A 214 -8.05 8.51 -4.93
CA LEU A 214 -8.39 8.87 -6.29
C LEU A 214 -7.18 8.58 -7.18
N LEU A 215 -7.36 7.67 -8.13
CA LEU A 215 -6.39 7.36 -9.15
C LEU A 215 -6.71 8.19 -10.39
N ILE A 216 -5.73 8.90 -10.92
CA ILE A 216 -5.83 9.60 -12.23
C ILE A 216 -4.76 9.03 -13.13
N GLU A 217 -5.16 8.52 -14.30
CA GLU A 217 -4.28 7.87 -15.26
C GLU A 217 -4.42 8.50 -16.65
N ALA A 218 -3.28 8.74 -17.30
CA ALA A 218 -3.20 8.98 -18.72
C ALA A 218 -3.03 7.65 -19.44
N VAL A 219 -3.98 7.27 -20.27
CA VAL A 219 -4.02 5.93 -20.91
C VAL A 219 -3.99 6.11 -22.43
N LYS A 220 -3.14 5.32 -23.09
CA LYS A 220 -3.11 5.22 -24.55
C LYS A 220 -4.23 4.33 -25.05
N GLU A 221 -4.96 4.80 -26.08
CA GLU A 221 -6.03 4.06 -26.74
C GLU A 221 -5.89 4.25 -28.26
N GLY A 222 -5.29 3.27 -28.93
CA GLY A 222 -4.87 3.43 -30.33
C GLY A 222 -3.82 4.54 -30.48
N ASP A 223 -4.09 5.49 -31.37
CA ASP A 223 -3.22 6.67 -31.60
C ASP A 223 -3.55 7.85 -30.68
N ALA A 224 -4.64 7.79 -29.91
CA ALA A 224 -5.05 8.79 -28.96
C ALA A 224 -4.61 8.44 -27.54
N ALA A 225 -4.69 9.44 -26.66
CA ALA A 225 -4.52 9.26 -25.24
C ALA A 225 -5.59 10.04 -24.49
N LYS A 226 -6.05 9.48 -23.37
CA LYS A 226 -7.11 10.08 -22.57
C LYS A 226 -6.82 10.01 -21.08
N TRP A 227 -7.49 10.88 -20.34
CA TRP A 227 -7.48 10.87 -18.89
C TRP A 227 -8.60 9.99 -18.35
N GLN A 228 -8.25 9.08 -17.45
CA GLN A 228 -9.19 8.25 -16.72
C GLN A 228 -9.02 8.46 -15.22
N TYR A 229 -10.08 8.22 -14.48
CA TYR A 229 -10.07 8.20 -13.02
C TYR A 229 -10.69 6.92 -12.45
N ALA A 230 -10.32 6.61 -11.22
CA ALA A 230 -11.03 5.63 -10.41
C ALA A 230 -10.96 6.03 -8.94
N PHE A 231 -12.00 5.71 -8.18
CA PHE A 231 -12.01 5.80 -6.73
C PHE A 231 -11.72 4.44 -6.12
N ALA A 232 -11.07 4.45 -4.95
CA ALA A 232 -10.88 3.27 -4.12
C ALA A 232 -11.10 3.64 -2.64
N ARG A 233 -11.79 2.77 -1.91
CA ARG A 233 -12.04 2.97 -0.49
C ARG A 233 -10.81 2.70 0.36
N ARG A 234 -10.74 3.37 1.53
CA ARG A 234 -9.73 3.12 2.56
C ARG A 234 -10.35 2.91 3.93
N THR A 235 -11.66 2.91 4.03
CA THR A 235 -12.43 2.72 5.25
C THR A 235 -13.61 1.78 5.02
N SER A 236 -14.12 1.16 6.07
CA SER A 236 -15.34 0.36 6.04
C SER A 236 -16.63 1.21 6.01
N GLY A 237 -16.51 2.54 6.16
CA GLY A 237 -17.64 3.46 6.11
C GLY A 237 -18.31 3.52 4.75
N GLU A 238 -19.50 4.12 4.70
CA GLU A 238 -20.17 4.44 3.45
C GLU A 238 -19.52 5.68 2.83
N LEU A 239 -19.29 5.64 1.51
CA LEU A 239 -18.54 6.67 0.80
C LEU A 239 -19.27 7.11 -0.46
N GLU A 240 -19.12 8.40 -0.79
CA GLU A 240 -19.58 8.99 -2.03
C GLU A 240 -18.43 9.79 -2.68
N GLY A 241 -18.23 9.61 -3.98
CA GLY A 241 -17.31 10.38 -4.81
C GLY A 241 -18.09 11.19 -5.85
N ARG A 242 -17.69 12.45 -6.05
CA ARG A 242 -18.32 13.37 -7.00
C ARG A 242 -17.29 13.93 -7.99
N PHE A 243 -17.77 14.27 -9.19
CA PHE A 243 -17.08 15.09 -10.16
C PHE A 243 -17.95 16.33 -10.43
N GLY A 244 -17.52 17.50 -9.97
CA GLY A 244 -18.41 18.65 -9.86
C GLY A 244 -19.63 18.30 -8.99
N ASP A 245 -20.82 18.54 -9.53
CA ASP A 245 -22.09 18.27 -8.81
C ASP A 245 -22.62 16.83 -9.03
N GLU A 246 -21.99 16.03 -9.89
CA GLU A 246 -22.44 14.70 -10.23
C GLU A 246 -21.83 13.64 -9.31
N VAL A 247 -22.67 12.74 -8.76
CA VAL A 247 -22.20 11.55 -8.04
C VAL A 247 -21.73 10.53 -9.05
N VAL A 248 -20.43 10.23 -9.02
CA VAL A 248 -19.79 9.34 -9.99
C VAL A 248 -19.31 8.03 -9.39
N TRP A 249 -19.33 7.92 -8.06
CA TRP A 249 -18.92 6.72 -7.34
C TRP A 249 -19.59 6.64 -5.97
N GLN A 250 -19.99 5.44 -5.58
CA GLN A 250 -20.52 5.14 -4.26
C GLN A 250 -19.98 3.79 -3.79
N ALA A 251 -19.72 3.70 -2.48
CA ALA A 251 -19.35 2.46 -1.82
C ALA A 251 -20.15 2.32 -0.54
N ALA A 252 -21.01 1.32 -0.49
CA ALA A 252 -21.82 1.02 0.68
C ALA A 252 -20.94 0.70 1.90
N ARG A 253 -21.49 0.86 3.11
CA ARG A 253 -20.82 0.44 4.34
C ARG A 253 -20.43 -1.03 4.24
N PHE A 254 -19.19 -1.31 4.56
CA PHE A 254 -18.63 -2.63 4.51
C PHE A 254 -18.42 -3.13 5.95
N PRO A 255 -19.09 -4.19 6.37
CA PRO A 255 -18.82 -4.77 7.68
C PRO A 255 -17.36 -5.26 7.70
N THR A 256 -16.66 -4.98 8.80
CA THR A 256 -15.27 -5.42 8.98
C THR A 256 -15.21 -6.94 8.83
N GLN A 257 -14.92 -7.42 7.65
CA GLN A 257 -14.89 -8.84 7.32
C GLN A 257 -13.61 -9.24 6.64
N SER A 258 -13.19 -10.44 6.98
CA SER A 258 -12.00 -11.08 6.47
C SER A 258 -12.29 -12.01 5.31
N ASP A 259 -13.23 -11.67 4.40
CA ASP A 259 -13.41 -12.45 3.18
C ASP A 259 -12.27 -12.12 2.20
N PRO A 260 -11.34 -13.08 2.01
CA PRO A 260 -10.18 -12.86 1.14
C PRO A 260 -10.53 -12.80 -0.35
N GLY A 261 -11.77 -13.10 -0.72
CA GLY A 261 -12.28 -13.01 -2.09
C GLY A 261 -12.75 -11.62 -2.49
N LEU A 262 -12.89 -10.69 -1.53
CA LEU A 262 -13.35 -9.34 -1.80
C LEU A 262 -12.19 -8.39 -2.13
N PRO A 263 -12.45 -7.34 -2.94
CA PRO A 263 -11.44 -6.33 -3.27
C PRO A 263 -10.93 -5.56 -2.05
N HIS A 264 -11.78 -5.35 -1.05
CA HIS A 264 -11.42 -4.81 0.25
C HIS A 264 -11.37 -5.92 1.30
N PHE A 265 -10.25 -6.03 2.01
CA PHE A 265 -9.96 -7.13 2.92
C PHE A 265 -9.22 -6.64 4.15
N THR A 266 -9.71 -7.01 5.34
CA THR A 266 -9.09 -6.66 6.62
C THR A 266 -8.52 -7.91 7.30
N ARG A 267 -7.29 -7.78 7.81
CA ARG A 267 -6.64 -8.83 8.58
C ARG A 267 -5.92 -8.25 9.79
N GLY A 268 -6.41 -8.57 10.98
CA GLY A 268 -5.75 -8.20 12.24
C GLY A 268 -4.78 -9.27 12.72
N THR A 269 -3.66 -8.85 13.31
CA THR A 269 -2.68 -9.67 14.02
C THR A 269 -2.61 -9.17 15.46
N PRO A 270 -2.68 -10.03 16.50
CA PRO A 270 -2.55 -9.59 17.89
C PRO A 270 -1.26 -8.80 18.11
N LEU A 271 -1.34 -7.69 18.84
CA LEU A 271 -0.15 -6.94 19.26
C LEU A 271 0.63 -7.74 20.33
N PRO A 272 1.96 -7.71 20.31
CA PRO A 272 2.77 -8.19 21.42
C PRO A 272 2.34 -7.51 22.74
N PRO A 273 2.32 -8.22 23.88
CA PRO A 273 1.84 -7.67 25.15
C PRO A 273 2.48 -6.32 25.53
N GLY A 274 3.78 -6.17 25.32
CA GLY A 274 4.51 -4.90 25.62
C GLY A 274 4.15 -3.73 24.74
N LEU A 275 3.46 -3.95 23.59
CA LEU A 275 3.01 -2.89 22.67
C LEU A 275 1.52 -2.57 22.81
N VAL A 276 0.76 -3.39 23.53
CA VAL A 276 -0.67 -3.15 23.78
C VAL A 276 -0.87 -1.87 24.61
N GLU A 277 -0.04 -1.67 25.63
CA GLU A 277 -0.11 -0.47 26.49
C GLU A 277 0.32 0.80 25.74
N ALA A 278 1.31 0.68 24.84
CA ALA A 278 1.83 1.78 24.05
C ALA A 278 0.87 2.21 22.92
N SER A 279 -0.11 1.36 22.55
CA SER A 279 -1.00 1.63 21.43
C SER A 279 -2.07 2.67 21.70
N GLY A 280 -2.21 3.16 22.94
CA GLY A 280 -3.25 4.14 23.30
C GLY A 280 -4.69 3.66 23.09
N THR A 281 -4.86 2.44 22.54
CA THR A 281 -6.18 1.89 22.24
C THR A 281 -6.95 1.66 23.53
N ARG A 282 -7.95 2.51 23.80
CA ARG A 282 -8.92 2.25 24.86
C ARG A 282 -9.48 0.85 24.66
N ARG A 283 -9.43 0.03 25.73
CA ARG A 283 -10.24 -1.18 25.76
C ARG A 283 -11.65 -0.76 25.35
N VAL A 284 -12.19 -1.39 24.33
CA VAL A 284 -13.62 -1.35 24.09
C VAL A 284 -14.24 -2.13 25.28
N THR A 285 -14.42 -1.44 26.39
CA THR A 285 -15.26 -1.95 27.46
C THR A 285 -16.64 -1.98 26.85
N ASP A 286 -17.24 -3.17 26.82
CA ASP A 286 -18.63 -3.40 26.47
C ASP A 286 -19.46 -2.24 26.97
N GLY A 287 -20.20 -1.59 26.05
CA GLY A 287 -21.09 -0.50 26.41
C GLY A 287 -22.03 -0.96 27.54
N PRO A 288 -22.52 -0.05 28.38
CA PRO A 288 -23.33 -0.41 29.53
C PRO A 288 -24.43 -1.36 29.09
N ALA A 289 -24.46 -2.53 29.76
CA ALA A 289 -25.51 -3.52 29.60
C ALA A 289 -26.85 -2.81 29.66
N ALA A 290 -27.69 -3.00 28.64
CA ALA A 290 -29.05 -2.49 28.62
C ALA A 290 -29.74 -2.96 29.91
N THR A 291 -29.90 -2.05 30.85
CA THR A 291 -30.75 -2.27 32.02
C THR A 291 -32.16 -2.49 31.50
N LYS A 292 -32.59 -3.74 31.52
CA LYS A 292 -34.01 -4.07 31.34
C LYS A 292 -34.78 -3.38 32.45
N GLU A 293 -35.37 -2.21 32.17
CA GLU A 293 -36.45 -1.69 32.99
C GLU A 293 -37.64 -2.63 32.88
N ASN A 294 -37.82 -3.39 33.95
CA ASN A 294 -38.99 -4.17 34.22
C ASN A 294 -40.14 -3.19 34.48
N ARG A 295 -40.99 -2.90 33.47
CA ARG A 295 -42.30 -2.35 33.68
C ARG A 295 -43.25 -3.51 33.83
N THR A 296 -43.67 -3.78 35.06
CA THR A 296 -44.82 -4.60 35.42
C THR A 296 -46.04 -3.68 35.65
N PRO A 297 -47.26 -4.18 35.44
CA PRO A 297 -48.48 -3.49 34.96
C PRO A 297 -49.08 -2.48 35.88
#